data_dd8929d2bdf9edd3fe6448d405344538
#
_entry.id   dd8929d2bdf9edd3fe6448d405344538
#
_cell.length_a   1.000
_cell.length_b   1.000
_cell.length_c   1.000
_cell.angle_alpha   90.00
_cell.angle_beta   90.00
_cell.angle_gamma   90.00
#
_symmetry.space_group_name_H-M   'P 1'
#
loop_
_entity.id
_entity.type
_entity.pdbx_description
1 polymer ?
#
loop_
_entity_poly.entity_id
_entity_poly.type
_entity_poly.pdbx_seq_one_letter_code
_entity_poly.pdbx_strand_id
1 'polypeptide(L)'
;MALAAGLVTTAVVALCIAVRRADGPLWLAVIAVALVLTLGCLLSLLVANMTAAHCDHALQRLLHIDLEPELFVKAYEPVALSMRPGRAGRVIATVNLSEGLCAMGEWRRALQVIEEPGDDLPPLRRGALKALVMRSRCRCMLWSGDRDTAERAVAEFKTCIETLDSSNPRLAAEMRRDVELYVLWCSLLAGEKTDTGRLEDLMKRTPTMLAKFDICRMIVLAAKNNEDRLTEERFCRLIASEGGGLACAVQMRRLYPVSS
;
A
#
# COMPACT_ATOMS: atom_id res chain seq x y z
N MET A 1 -16.07 15.40 16.09
CA MET A 1 -16.92 14.54 16.95
C MET A 1 -17.84 15.35 17.90
N ALA A 2 -17.38 16.40 18.60
CA ALA A 2 -18.20 17.18 19.53
C ALA A 2 -19.44 17.85 18.90
N LEU A 3 -19.32 18.39 17.67
CA LEU A 3 -20.43 19.00 16.93
C LEU A 3 -21.54 17.99 16.55
N ALA A 4 -21.17 16.79 16.12
CA ALA A 4 -22.13 15.73 15.78
C ALA A 4 -22.87 15.21 17.02
N ALA A 5 -22.17 15.04 18.14
CA ALA A 5 -22.78 14.67 19.41
C ALA A 5 -23.76 15.75 19.90
N GLY A 6 -23.41 17.05 19.77
CA GLY A 6 -24.28 18.17 20.10
C GLY A 6 -25.56 18.19 19.27
N LEU A 7 -25.49 17.97 17.94
CA LEU A 7 -26.65 17.93 17.06
C LEU A 7 -27.59 16.77 17.38
N VAL A 8 -27.05 15.57 17.63
CA VAL A 8 -27.84 14.39 18.03
C VAL A 8 -28.55 14.64 19.35
N THR A 9 -27.86 15.19 20.34
CA THR A 9 -28.45 15.49 21.66
C THR A 9 -29.58 16.52 21.53
N THR A 10 -29.36 17.56 20.72
CA THR A 10 -30.41 18.61 20.48
C THR A 10 -31.63 18.01 19.78
N ALA A 11 -31.41 17.13 18.78
CA ALA A 11 -32.50 16.46 18.06
C ALA A 11 -33.31 15.51 18.97
N VAL A 12 -32.64 14.76 19.85
CA VAL A 12 -33.32 13.90 20.85
C VAL A 12 -34.17 14.73 21.84
N VAL A 13 -33.62 15.82 22.36
CA VAL A 13 -34.33 16.71 23.30
C VAL A 13 -35.54 17.34 22.61
N ALA A 14 -35.37 17.87 21.39
CA ALA A 14 -36.47 18.48 20.64
C ALA A 14 -37.59 17.45 20.34
N LEU A 15 -37.22 16.22 20.00
CA LEU A 15 -38.17 15.12 19.73
C LEU A 15 -38.93 14.72 21.01
N CYS A 16 -38.24 14.61 22.15
CA CYS A 16 -38.89 14.34 23.45
C CYS A 16 -39.89 15.43 23.84
N ILE A 17 -39.54 16.67 23.61
CA ILE A 17 -40.46 17.82 23.86
C ILE A 17 -41.67 17.78 22.92
N ALA A 18 -41.47 17.49 21.65
CA ALA A 18 -42.54 17.39 20.64
C ALA A 18 -43.54 16.25 20.96
N VAL A 19 -43.05 15.07 21.31
CA VAL A 19 -43.89 13.93 21.69
C VAL A 19 -44.67 14.19 22.98
N ARG A 20 -44.04 14.87 23.96
CA ARG A 20 -44.70 15.24 25.21
C ARG A 20 -45.81 16.27 25.02
N ARG A 21 -45.69 17.20 24.03
CA ARG A 21 -46.72 18.19 23.67
C ARG A 21 -47.89 17.58 22.88
N ALA A 22 -47.66 16.46 22.19
CA ALA A 22 -48.67 15.81 21.32
C ALA A 22 -49.56 14.77 22.04
N ASP A 23 -49.48 14.61 23.37
CA ASP A 23 -50.15 13.56 24.18
C ASP A 23 -50.07 12.15 23.56
N GLY A 24 -48.99 11.93 22.80
CA GLY A 24 -48.78 10.65 22.10
C GLY A 24 -48.33 9.53 23.07
N PRO A 25 -48.58 8.26 22.70
CA PRO A 25 -48.20 7.14 23.55
C PRO A 25 -46.67 7.09 23.70
N LEU A 26 -46.21 6.83 24.94
CA LEU A 26 -44.79 6.83 25.33
C LEU A 26 -43.88 5.95 24.42
N TRP A 27 -44.42 4.83 23.90
CA TRP A 27 -43.68 3.92 23.02
C TRP A 27 -43.25 4.57 21.67
N LEU A 28 -44.06 5.51 21.15
CA LEU A 28 -43.69 6.28 19.94
C LEU A 28 -42.51 7.16 20.18
N ALA A 29 -42.42 7.79 21.37
CA ALA A 29 -41.27 8.59 21.77
C ALA A 29 -39.99 7.72 21.85
N VAL A 30 -40.09 6.53 22.45
CA VAL A 30 -38.95 5.61 22.55
C VAL A 30 -38.44 5.16 21.18
N ILE A 31 -39.38 4.79 20.27
CA ILE A 31 -39.00 4.40 18.90
C ILE A 31 -38.34 5.59 18.17
N ALA A 32 -38.88 6.79 18.25
CA ALA A 32 -38.34 7.96 17.58
C ALA A 32 -36.93 8.31 18.11
N VAL A 33 -36.70 8.25 19.43
CA VAL A 33 -35.38 8.44 20.03
C VAL A 33 -34.40 7.36 19.56
N ALA A 34 -34.82 6.09 19.56
CA ALA A 34 -33.98 4.99 19.09
C ALA A 34 -33.57 5.16 17.62
N LEU A 35 -34.51 5.59 16.74
CA LEU A 35 -34.24 5.86 15.33
C LEU A 35 -33.24 7.02 15.17
N VAL A 36 -33.41 8.13 15.90
CA VAL A 36 -32.48 9.27 15.83
C VAL A 36 -31.08 8.88 16.31
N LEU A 37 -30.97 8.12 17.40
CA LEU A 37 -29.68 7.64 17.89
C LEU A 37 -29.02 6.67 16.90
N THR A 38 -29.77 5.72 16.33
CA THR A 38 -29.25 4.79 15.34
C THR A 38 -28.77 5.53 14.09
N LEU A 39 -29.57 6.46 13.56
CA LEU A 39 -29.20 7.26 12.40
C LEU A 39 -27.97 8.15 12.68
N GLY A 40 -27.91 8.74 13.87
CA GLY A 40 -26.76 9.54 14.31
C GLY A 40 -25.48 8.72 14.42
N CYS A 41 -25.56 7.48 14.95
CA CYS A 41 -24.43 6.55 15.00
C CYS A 41 -23.98 6.15 13.59
N LEU A 42 -24.92 5.80 12.70
CA LEU A 42 -24.61 5.44 11.31
C LEU A 42 -23.95 6.57 10.55
N LEU A 43 -24.49 7.80 10.70
CA LEU A 43 -23.91 8.98 10.07
C LEU A 43 -22.50 9.30 10.61
N SER A 44 -22.29 9.17 11.93
CA SER A 44 -20.97 9.37 12.54
C SER A 44 -19.95 8.34 12.07
N LEU A 45 -20.36 7.07 11.92
CA LEU A 45 -19.51 6.01 11.37
C LEU A 45 -19.19 6.27 9.89
N LEU A 46 -20.17 6.72 9.10
CA LEU A 46 -19.96 7.07 7.69
C LEU A 46 -18.94 8.21 7.56
N VAL A 47 -19.12 9.29 8.31
CA VAL A 47 -18.17 10.43 8.29
C VAL A 47 -16.79 10.01 8.74
N ALA A 48 -16.68 9.20 9.80
CA ALA A 48 -15.39 8.68 10.26
C ALA A 48 -14.69 7.82 9.20
N ASN A 49 -15.43 6.94 8.54
CA ASN A 49 -14.89 6.10 7.46
C ASN A 49 -14.46 6.94 6.24
N MET A 50 -15.26 7.93 5.84
CA MET A 50 -14.90 8.83 4.73
C MET A 50 -13.64 9.64 5.05
N THR A 51 -13.53 10.15 6.27
CA THR A 51 -12.34 10.90 6.71
C THR A 51 -11.11 9.99 6.74
N ALA A 52 -11.23 8.78 7.29
CA ALA A 52 -10.14 7.80 7.31
C ALA A 52 -9.68 7.43 5.89
N ALA A 53 -10.62 7.17 4.97
CA ALA A 53 -10.32 6.87 3.58
C ALA A 53 -9.62 8.05 2.87
N HIS A 54 -10.07 9.29 3.13
CA HIS A 54 -9.44 10.48 2.56
C HIS A 54 -8.01 10.68 3.09
N CYS A 55 -7.79 10.49 4.39
CA CYS A 55 -6.45 10.55 4.98
C CYS A 55 -5.54 9.45 4.42
N ASP A 56 -6.04 8.20 4.30
CA ASP A 56 -5.26 7.11 3.72
C ASP A 56 -4.88 7.42 2.28
N HIS A 57 -5.83 7.90 1.46
CA HIS A 57 -5.55 8.29 0.07
C HIS A 57 -4.51 9.41 -0.01
N ALA A 58 -4.57 10.43 0.87
CA ALA A 58 -3.58 11.49 0.90
C ALA A 58 -2.19 10.97 1.28
N LEU A 59 -2.10 10.05 2.24
CA LEU A 59 -0.84 9.42 2.63
C LEU A 59 -0.28 8.52 1.51
N GLN A 60 -1.13 7.73 0.86
CA GLN A 60 -0.72 6.90 -0.29
C GLN A 60 -0.20 7.77 -1.44
N ARG A 61 -0.77 8.95 -1.65
CA ARG A 61 -0.29 9.90 -2.65
C ARG A 61 1.14 10.35 -2.37
N LEU A 62 1.51 10.63 -1.10
CA LEU A 62 2.88 11.01 -0.73
C LEU A 62 3.90 9.96 -1.20
N LEU A 63 3.57 8.66 -1.07
CA LEU A 63 4.47 7.58 -1.45
C LEU A 63 4.45 7.29 -2.95
N HIS A 64 3.24 7.16 -3.54
CA HIS A 64 3.09 6.62 -4.88
C HIS A 64 3.15 7.66 -6.01
N ILE A 65 2.94 8.94 -5.69
CA ILE A 65 2.90 10.05 -6.67
C ILE A 65 3.97 11.09 -6.37
N ASP A 66 3.97 11.63 -5.14
CA ASP A 66 4.85 12.73 -4.75
C ASP A 66 6.28 12.23 -4.43
N LEU A 67 6.47 10.91 -4.25
CA LEU A 67 7.75 10.23 -3.98
C LEU A 67 8.47 10.78 -2.73
N GLU A 68 7.70 11.01 -1.66
CA GLU A 68 8.17 11.52 -0.37
C GLU A 68 8.05 10.41 0.71
N PRO A 69 8.87 9.32 0.61
CA PRO A 69 8.73 8.16 1.47
C PRO A 69 9.01 8.46 2.95
N GLU A 70 9.90 9.42 3.25
CA GLU A 70 10.20 9.81 4.62
C GLU A 70 8.99 10.46 5.30
N LEU A 71 8.31 11.39 4.60
CA LEU A 71 7.08 12.01 5.10
C LEU A 71 5.97 10.99 5.26
N PHE A 72 5.83 10.07 4.28
CA PHE A 72 4.87 8.98 4.37
C PHE A 72 5.11 8.13 5.61
N VAL A 73 6.33 7.60 5.81
CA VAL A 73 6.68 6.72 6.93
C VAL A 73 6.45 7.45 8.26
N LYS A 74 6.92 8.69 8.39
CA LYS A 74 6.73 9.49 9.61
C LYS A 74 5.26 9.67 9.99
N ALA A 75 4.38 9.88 9.01
CA ALA A 75 2.95 10.08 9.26
C ALA A 75 2.20 8.74 9.42
N TYR A 76 2.59 7.69 8.70
CA TYR A 76 1.85 6.43 8.61
C TYR A 76 2.23 5.43 9.72
N GLU A 77 3.49 5.38 10.14
CA GLU A 77 3.99 4.41 11.14
C GLU A 77 3.20 4.45 12.46
N PRO A 78 2.93 5.63 13.09
CA PRO A 78 2.15 5.67 14.32
C PRO A 78 0.74 5.10 14.14
N VAL A 79 0.11 5.36 12.98
CA VAL A 79 -1.23 4.86 12.65
C VAL A 79 -1.19 3.33 12.49
N ALA A 80 -0.26 2.83 11.70
CA ALA A 80 -0.08 1.40 11.48
C ALA A 80 0.18 0.66 12.79
N LEU A 81 1.06 1.18 13.65
CA LEU A 81 1.44 0.53 14.90
C LEU A 81 0.37 0.63 16.00
N SER A 82 -0.59 1.56 15.92
CA SER A 82 -1.70 1.68 16.87
C SER A 82 -2.79 0.61 16.69
N MET A 83 -2.85 -0.04 15.53
CA MET A 83 -3.87 -1.05 15.23
C MET A 83 -3.57 -2.36 15.97
N ARG A 84 -4.63 -3.13 16.27
CA ARG A 84 -4.51 -4.42 16.97
C ARG A 84 -3.79 -5.46 16.10
N PRO A 85 -2.72 -6.12 16.59
CA PRO A 85 -1.99 -7.16 15.86
C PRO A 85 -2.87 -8.30 15.34
N GLY A 86 -2.47 -8.90 14.20
CA GLY A 86 -3.16 -10.02 13.55
C GLY A 86 -4.46 -9.66 12.84
N ARG A 87 -5.02 -8.47 13.06
CA ARG A 87 -6.23 -8.02 12.36
C ARG A 87 -5.92 -7.57 10.93
N ALA A 88 -6.89 -7.77 10.03
CA ALA A 88 -6.73 -7.43 8.61
C ALA A 88 -6.26 -5.99 8.38
N GLY A 89 -6.80 -5.02 9.11
CA GLY A 89 -6.39 -3.61 9.00
C GLY A 89 -4.91 -3.41 9.36
N ARG A 90 -4.44 -4.08 10.41
CA ARG A 90 -3.03 -4.02 10.84
C ARG A 90 -2.10 -4.66 9.79
N VAL A 91 -2.47 -5.83 9.25
CA VAL A 91 -1.69 -6.51 8.21
C VAL A 91 -1.55 -5.61 6.97
N ILE A 92 -2.66 -5.03 6.49
CA ILE A 92 -2.62 -4.08 5.35
C ILE A 92 -1.76 -2.86 5.68
N ALA A 93 -1.91 -2.30 6.87
CA ALA A 93 -1.15 -1.13 7.29
C ALA A 93 0.35 -1.41 7.38
N THR A 94 0.76 -2.58 7.88
CA THR A 94 2.18 -2.95 7.94
C THR A 94 2.77 -3.28 6.56
N VAL A 95 1.97 -3.82 5.63
CA VAL A 95 2.36 -3.97 4.22
C VAL A 95 2.60 -2.59 3.58
N ASN A 96 1.69 -1.64 3.74
CA ASN A 96 1.86 -0.29 3.21
C ASN A 96 3.08 0.43 3.83
N LEU A 97 3.26 0.29 5.16
CA LEU A 97 4.43 0.84 5.86
C LEU A 97 5.74 0.25 5.32
N SER A 98 5.76 -1.05 5.04
CA SER A 98 6.93 -1.71 4.47
C SER A 98 7.29 -1.19 3.09
N GLU A 99 6.30 -0.80 2.26
CA GLU A 99 6.57 -0.17 0.96
C GLU A 99 7.29 1.18 1.11
N GLY A 100 6.86 2.00 2.06
CA GLY A 100 7.53 3.27 2.36
C GLY A 100 8.97 3.08 2.87
N LEU A 101 9.17 2.13 3.78
CA LEU A 101 10.50 1.80 4.30
C LEU A 101 11.43 1.24 3.20
N CYS A 102 10.92 0.40 2.30
CA CYS A 102 11.66 -0.05 1.13
C CYS A 102 12.05 1.12 0.22
N ALA A 103 11.14 2.05 -0.02
CA ALA A 103 11.40 3.24 -0.82
C ALA A 103 12.49 4.15 -0.21
N MET A 104 12.63 4.14 1.13
CA MET A 104 13.74 4.78 1.88
C MET A 104 15.03 3.95 1.86
N GLY A 105 15.05 2.74 1.30
CA GLY A 105 16.18 1.83 1.35
C GLY A 105 16.34 1.05 2.65
N GLU A 106 15.38 1.15 3.58
CA GLU A 106 15.37 0.46 4.87
C GLU A 106 14.74 -0.93 4.77
N TRP A 107 15.13 -1.72 3.77
CA TRP A 107 14.50 -3.00 3.45
C TRP A 107 14.50 -4.02 4.61
N ARG A 108 15.52 -3.99 5.50
CA ARG A 108 15.57 -4.86 6.69
C ARG A 108 14.47 -4.50 7.69
N ARG A 109 14.27 -3.21 7.95
CA ARG A 109 13.19 -2.70 8.81
C ARG A 109 11.82 -2.95 8.17
N ALA A 110 11.73 -2.80 6.84
CA ALA A 110 10.54 -3.11 6.09
C ALA A 110 10.08 -4.57 6.29
N LEU A 111 11.01 -5.53 6.26
CA LEU A 111 10.71 -6.94 6.52
C LEU A 111 10.27 -7.20 7.98
N GLN A 112 10.84 -6.46 8.94
CA GLN A 112 10.52 -6.63 10.36
C GLN A 112 9.12 -6.11 10.73
N VAL A 113 8.62 -5.08 10.04
CA VAL A 113 7.31 -4.51 10.34
C VAL A 113 6.15 -5.28 9.72
N ILE A 114 6.38 -6.13 8.71
CA ILE A 114 5.34 -6.92 8.05
C ILE A 114 4.79 -7.96 9.02
N GLU A 115 3.49 -7.88 9.29
CA GLU A 115 2.80 -8.84 10.15
C GLU A 115 2.05 -9.91 9.34
N GLU A 116 1.99 -11.12 9.91
CA GLU A 116 1.18 -12.19 9.36
C GLU A 116 -0.30 -12.03 9.74
N PRO A 117 -1.23 -12.45 8.88
CA PRO A 117 -2.64 -12.48 9.21
C PRO A 117 -2.94 -13.49 10.33
N GLY A 118 -3.72 -13.07 11.33
CA GLY A 118 -4.11 -13.92 12.45
C GLY A 118 -4.98 -15.11 12.04
N ASP A 119 -4.92 -16.18 12.83
CA ASP A 119 -5.67 -17.42 12.59
C ASP A 119 -7.18 -17.28 12.78
N ASP A 120 -7.62 -16.26 13.50
CA ASP A 120 -9.02 -15.92 13.74
C ASP A 120 -9.73 -15.30 12.51
N LEU A 121 -8.99 -15.02 11.43
CA LEU A 121 -9.56 -14.49 10.19
C LEU A 121 -10.19 -15.60 9.34
N PRO A 122 -11.31 -15.29 8.64
CA PRO A 122 -11.91 -16.24 7.69
C PRO A 122 -10.87 -16.70 6.65
N PRO A 123 -10.86 -18.01 6.27
CA PRO A 123 -9.83 -18.60 5.41
C PRO A 123 -9.59 -17.82 4.09
N LEU A 124 -10.66 -17.40 3.41
CA LEU A 124 -10.60 -16.63 2.18
C LEU A 124 -9.87 -15.29 2.38
N ARG A 125 -10.20 -14.58 3.45
CA ARG A 125 -9.58 -13.28 3.77
C ARG A 125 -8.13 -13.45 4.22
N ARG A 126 -7.86 -14.49 5.01
CA ARG A 126 -6.50 -14.83 5.45
C ARG A 126 -5.62 -15.18 4.25
N GLY A 127 -6.09 -15.99 3.29
CA GLY A 127 -5.36 -16.31 2.07
C GLY A 127 -4.99 -15.08 1.24
N ALA A 128 -5.96 -14.17 1.04
CA ALA A 128 -5.73 -12.91 0.33
C ALA A 128 -4.69 -12.01 1.03
N LEU A 129 -4.76 -11.88 2.36
CA LEU A 129 -3.78 -11.10 3.14
C LEU A 129 -2.40 -11.75 3.12
N LYS A 130 -2.31 -13.08 3.20
CA LYS A 130 -1.05 -13.80 3.08
C LYS A 130 -0.38 -13.53 1.73
N ALA A 131 -1.13 -13.52 0.64
CA ALA A 131 -0.61 -13.18 -0.68
C ALA A 131 -0.07 -11.73 -0.74
N LEU A 132 -0.75 -10.75 -0.12
CA LEU A 132 -0.26 -9.38 0.01
C LEU A 132 1.05 -9.30 0.81
N VAL A 133 1.13 -10.02 1.94
CA VAL A 133 2.35 -10.13 2.76
C VAL A 133 3.50 -10.70 1.94
N MET A 134 3.27 -11.81 1.22
CA MET A 134 4.30 -12.44 0.38
C MET A 134 4.76 -11.50 -0.75
N ARG A 135 3.83 -10.80 -1.42
CA ARG A 135 4.16 -9.79 -2.42
C ARG A 135 5.10 -8.71 -1.86
N SER A 136 4.78 -8.18 -0.68
CA SER A 136 5.59 -7.15 -0.04
C SER A 136 6.97 -7.66 0.35
N ARG A 137 7.07 -8.89 0.90
CA ARG A 137 8.35 -9.53 1.20
C ARG A 137 9.22 -9.72 -0.04
N CYS A 138 8.64 -10.23 -1.14
CA CYS A 138 9.36 -10.35 -2.42
C CYS A 138 9.93 -9.00 -2.86
N ARG A 139 9.12 -7.94 -2.80
CA ARG A 139 9.58 -6.60 -3.17
C ARG A 139 10.74 -6.13 -2.30
N CYS A 140 10.67 -6.32 -0.98
CA CYS A 140 11.77 -5.98 -0.07
C CYS A 140 13.06 -6.73 -0.41
N MET A 141 12.97 -8.03 -0.75
CA MET A 141 14.13 -8.84 -1.13
C MET A 141 14.72 -8.40 -2.48
N LEU A 142 13.88 -8.10 -3.48
CA LEU A 142 14.33 -7.55 -4.76
C LEU A 142 15.01 -6.19 -4.60
N TRP A 143 14.50 -5.35 -3.70
CA TRP A 143 15.12 -4.06 -3.39
C TRP A 143 16.46 -4.19 -2.67
N SER A 144 16.68 -5.25 -1.89
CA SER A 144 17.97 -5.52 -1.25
C SER A 144 19.07 -5.82 -2.26
N GLY A 145 18.72 -6.31 -3.45
CA GLY A 145 19.65 -6.74 -4.49
C GLY A 145 20.28 -8.12 -4.20
N ASP A 146 19.87 -8.82 -3.14
CA ASP A 146 20.29 -10.18 -2.84
C ASP A 146 19.48 -11.17 -3.68
N ARG A 147 20.13 -11.69 -4.73
CA ARG A 147 19.53 -12.60 -5.69
C ARG A 147 18.94 -13.86 -5.04
N ASP A 148 19.71 -14.54 -4.21
CA ASP A 148 19.34 -15.87 -3.69
C ASP A 148 18.12 -15.79 -2.76
N THR A 149 18.05 -14.73 -1.96
CA THR A 149 16.87 -14.48 -1.10
C THR A 149 15.67 -14.02 -1.91
N ALA A 150 15.87 -13.22 -2.95
CA ALA A 150 14.79 -12.77 -3.85
C ALA A 150 14.19 -13.96 -4.63
N GLU A 151 15.00 -14.84 -5.23
CA GLU A 151 14.52 -16.01 -5.96
C GLU A 151 13.68 -16.93 -5.07
N ARG A 152 14.13 -17.18 -3.83
CA ARG A 152 13.36 -18.00 -2.87
C ARG A 152 12.02 -17.34 -2.52
N ALA A 153 12.03 -16.05 -2.22
CA ALA A 153 10.80 -15.31 -1.89
C ALA A 153 9.81 -15.33 -3.06
N VAL A 154 10.27 -15.17 -4.30
CA VAL A 154 9.42 -15.24 -5.51
C VAL A 154 8.85 -16.63 -5.71
N ALA A 155 9.62 -17.70 -5.48
CA ALA A 155 9.13 -19.07 -5.55
C ALA A 155 8.03 -19.35 -4.52
N GLU A 156 8.21 -18.88 -3.26
CA GLU A 156 7.20 -18.98 -2.21
C GLU A 156 5.94 -18.17 -2.56
N PHE A 157 6.10 -16.98 -3.12
CA PHE A 157 4.97 -16.16 -3.56
C PHE A 157 4.18 -16.86 -4.69
N LYS A 158 4.86 -17.44 -5.67
CA LYS A 158 4.23 -18.23 -6.74
C LYS A 158 3.37 -19.36 -6.17
N THR A 159 3.91 -20.14 -5.24
CA THR A 159 3.17 -21.23 -4.56
C THR A 159 1.95 -20.68 -3.80
N CYS A 160 2.10 -19.51 -3.14
CA CYS A 160 0.99 -18.86 -2.45
C CYS A 160 -0.14 -18.46 -3.43
N ILE A 161 0.20 -17.98 -4.63
CA ILE A 161 -0.77 -17.61 -5.67
C ILE A 161 -1.48 -18.85 -6.23
N GLU A 162 -0.77 -19.96 -6.46
CA GLU A 162 -1.37 -21.21 -6.89
C GLU A 162 -2.43 -21.72 -5.89
N THR A 163 -2.15 -21.59 -4.60
CA THR A 163 -3.12 -21.90 -3.54
C THR A 163 -4.32 -20.95 -3.52
N LEU A 164 -4.07 -19.64 -3.78
CA LEU A 164 -5.12 -18.62 -3.81
C LEU A 164 -6.05 -18.78 -5.00
N ASP A 165 -5.59 -19.31 -6.13
CA ASP A 165 -6.35 -19.44 -7.37
C ASP A 165 -7.64 -20.23 -7.20
N SER A 166 -7.62 -21.27 -6.37
CA SER A 166 -8.80 -22.07 -6.05
C SER A 166 -9.88 -21.31 -5.26
N SER A 167 -9.50 -20.29 -4.51
CA SER A 167 -10.38 -19.55 -3.58
C SER A 167 -10.73 -18.14 -4.05
N ASN A 168 -9.84 -17.49 -4.78
CA ASN A 168 -9.99 -16.13 -5.30
C ASN A 168 -9.26 -15.94 -6.65
N PRO A 169 -9.80 -16.50 -7.75
CA PRO A 169 -9.13 -16.52 -9.06
C PRO A 169 -8.86 -15.12 -9.63
N ARG A 170 -9.71 -14.13 -9.32
CA ARG A 170 -9.49 -12.75 -9.78
C ARG A 170 -8.26 -12.13 -9.15
N LEU A 171 -8.11 -12.23 -7.83
CA LEU A 171 -6.94 -11.71 -7.12
C LEU A 171 -5.69 -12.48 -7.52
N ALA A 172 -5.78 -13.79 -7.67
CA ALA A 172 -4.67 -14.62 -8.14
C ALA A 172 -4.19 -14.20 -9.54
N ALA A 173 -5.11 -13.91 -10.47
CA ALA A 173 -4.76 -13.43 -11.81
C ALA A 173 -4.08 -12.05 -11.79
N GLU A 174 -4.50 -11.14 -10.91
CA GLU A 174 -3.85 -9.85 -10.70
C GLU A 174 -2.41 -10.04 -10.18
N MET A 175 -2.23 -10.85 -9.15
CA MET A 175 -0.93 -11.08 -8.53
C MET A 175 0.03 -11.92 -9.38
N ARG A 176 -0.44 -12.71 -10.36
CA ARG A 176 0.43 -13.40 -11.33
C ARG A 176 1.26 -12.41 -12.15
N ARG A 177 0.72 -11.23 -12.47
CA ARG A 177 1.48 -10.18 -13.16
C ARG A 177 2.66 -9.68 -12.31
N ASP A 178 2.46 -9.56 -11.00
CA ASP A 178 3.54 -9.20 -10.08
C ASP A 178 4.60 -10.31 -10.01
N VAL A 179 4.18 -11.60 -10.01
CA VAL A 179 5.11 -12.75 -10.07
C VAL A 179 5.96 -12.69 -11.35
N GLU A 180 5.33 -12.48 -12.51
CA GLU A 180 6.04 -12.36 -13.79
C GLU A 180 7.08 -11.23 -13.76
N LEU A 181 6.71 -10.07 -13.22
CA LEU A 181 7.62 -8.94 -13.06
C LEU A 181 8.78 -9.27 -12.10
N TYR A 182 8.50 -9.94 -10.99
CA TYR A 182 9.51 -10.29 -10.00
C TYR A 182 10.46 -11.39 -10.51
N VAL A 183 9.97 -12.37 -11.26
CA VAL A 183 10.82 -13.35 -11.96
C VAL A 183 11.76 -12.65 -12.93
N LEU A 184 11.25 -11.71 -13.74
CA LEU A 184 12.10 -10.91 -14.63
C LEU A 184 13.14 -10.09 -13.85
N TRP A 185 12.78 -9.53 -12.69
CA TRP A 185 13.74 -8.82 -11.86
C TRP A 185 14.84 -9.74 -11.31
N CYS A 186 14.49 -10.98 -10.88
CA CYS A 186 15.48 -11.98 -10.48
C CYS A 186 16.45 -12.32 -11.62
N SER A 187 15.94 -12.53 -12.86
CA SER A 187 16.78 -12.75 -14.05
C SER A 187 17.75 -11.60 -14.29
N LEU A 188 17.31 -10.36 -14.12
CA LEU A 188 18.18 -9.17 -14.22
C LEU A 188 19.26 -9.14 -13.13
N LEU A 189 18.92 -9.50 -11.90
CA LEU A 189 19.89 -9.62 -10.81
C LEU A 189 20.90 -10.77 -11.06
N ALA A 190 20.49 -11.80 -11.83
CA ALA A 190 21.35 -12.87 -12.31
C ALA A 190 22.32 -12.45 -13.42
N GLY A 191 22.19 -11.23 -13.96
CA GLY A 191 23.01 -10.77 -15.08
C GLY A 191 22.46 -11.14 -16.44
N GLU A 192 21.22 -11.66 -16.55
CA GLU A 192 20.63 -12.04 -17.82
C GLU A 192 20.34 -10.81 -18.68
N LYS A 193 20.56 -10.95 -20.00
CA LYS A 193 20.27 -9.90 -20.99
C LYS A 193 18.76 -9.83 -21.25
N THR A 194 18.24 -8.63 -21.25
CA THR A 194 16.80 -8.38 -21.47
C THR A 194 16.62 -7.16 -22.37
N ASP A 195 15.60 -7.20 -23.22
CA ASP A 195 15.22 -6.07 -24.07
C ASP A 195 14.72 -4.89 -23.22
N THR A 196 15.49 -3.81 -23.21
CA THR A 196 15.18 -2.57 -22.49
C THR A 196 13.94 -1.88 -23.07
N GLY A 197 13.67 -1.99 -24.35
CA GLY A 197 12.48 -1.42 -25.01
C GLY A 197 11.18 -1.99 -24.44
N ARG A 198 11.14 -3.29 -24.17
CA ARG A 198 9.99 -3.93 -23.51
C ARG A 198 9.74 -3.38 -22.11
N LEU A 199 10.79 -3.12 -21.34
CA LEU A 199 10.68 -2.52 -20.00
C LEU A 199 10.23 -1.05 -20.08
N GLU A 200 10.71 -0.28 -21.07
CA GLU A 200 10.24 1.09 -21.30
C GLU A 200 8.74 1.15 -21.64
N ASP A 201 8.25 0.23 -22.44
CA ASP A 201 6.82 0.15 -22.76
C ASP A 201 5.98 -0.27 -21.53
N LEU A 202 6.50 -1.14 -20.69
CA LEU A 202 5.87 -1.47 -19.41
C LEU A 202 5.82 -0.24 -18.49
N MET A 203 6.90 0.52 -18.39
CA MET A 203 6.97 1.76 -17.60
C MET A 203 5.92 2.79 -18.03
N LYS A 204 5.73 2.99 -19.35
CA LYS A 204 4.71 3.91 -19.89
C LYS A 204 3.29 3.56 -19.47
N ARG A 205 2.99 2.26 -19.33
CA ARG A 205 1.67 1.73 -18.94
C ARG A 205 1.46 1.65 -17.42
N THR A 206 2.50 1.87 -16.64
CA THR A 206 2.46 1.74 -15.18
C THR A 206 1.80 2.99 -14.57
N PRO A 207 0.79 2.82 -13.68
CA PRO A 207 -0.04 3.95 -13.24
C PRO A 207 0.61 4.83 -12.17
N THR A 208 1.47 4.28 -11.31
CA THR A 208 2.04 5.02 -10.17
C THR A 208 3.51 5.36 -10.40
N MET A 209 3.94 6.52 -9.90
CA MET A 209 5.33 6.95 -10.03
C MET A 209 6.28 5.99 -9.32
N LEU A 210 5.94 5.54 -8.10
CA LEU A 210 6.77 4.58 -7.36
C LEU A 210 7.03 3.30 -8.17
N ALA A 211 6.00 2.71 -8.78
CA ALA A 211 6.15 1.52 -9.62
C ALA A 211 6.92 1.81 -10.92
N LYS A 212 6.79 3.01 -11.51
CA LYS A 212 7.62 3.43 -12.65
C LYS A 212 9.10 3.43 -12.28
N PHE A 213 9.46 3.92 -11.09
CA PHE A 213 10.84 3.94 -10.64
C PHE A 213 11.39 2.54 -10.32
N ASP A 214 10.54 1.59 -9.91
CA ASP A 214 10.94 0.18 -9.83
C ASP A 214 11.35 -0.33 -11.22
N ILE A 215 10.56 -0.03 -12.26
CA ILE A 215 10.87 -0.42 -13.65
C ILE A 215 12.10 0.34 -14.16
N CYS A 216 12.29 1.63 -13.84
CA CYS A 216 13.51 2.36 -14.18
C CYS A 216 14.77 1.67 -13.62
N ARG A 217 14.72 1.15 -12.38
CA ARG A 217 15.82 0.37 -11.82
C ARG A 217 16.06 -0.93 -12.58
N MET A 218 15.00 -1.62 -13.00
CA MET A 218 15.11 -2.80 -13.87
C MET A 218 15.76 -2.44 -15.21
N ILE A 219 15.40 -1.30 -15.81
CA ILE A 219 16.01 -0.83 -17.07
C ILE A 219 17.51 -0.55 -16.87
N VAL A 220 17.89 0.09 -15.76
CA VAL A 220 19.32 0.31 -15.43
C VAL A 220 20.07 -1.02 -15.33
N LEU A 221 19.50 -2.02 -14.64
CA LEU A 221 20.10 -3.35 -14.55
C LEU A 221 20.20 -4.04 -15.92
N ALA A 222 19.13 -3.99 -16.72
CA ALA A 222 19.10 -4.57 -18.07
C ALA A 222 20.15 -3.91 -18.99
N ALA A 223 20.22 -2.57 -18.96
CA ALA A 223 21.19 -1.81 -19.73
C ALA A 223 22.63 -2.17 -19.35
N LYS A 224 22.89 -2.28 -18.04
CA LYS A 224 24.18 -2.73 -17.52
C LYS A 224 24.53 -4.15 -17.99
N ASN A 225 23.58 -5.10 -17.92
CA ASN A 225 23.77 -6.47 -18.37
C ASN A 225 23.98 -6.56 -19.89
N ASN A 226 23.37 -5.63 -20.65
CA ASN A 226 23.52 -5.53 -22.11
C ASN A 226 24.77 -4.73 -22.54
N GLU A 227 25.50 -4.13 -21.59
CA GLU A 227 26.63 -3.20 -21.85
C GLU A 227 26.19 -1.90 -22.60
N ASP A 228 24.91 -1.54 -22.49
CA ASP A 228 24.34 -0.34 -23.09
C ASP A 228 24.47 0.87 -22.15
N ARG A 229 25.64 1.50 -22.19
CA ARG A 229 25.99 2.65 -21.33
C ARG A 229 25.10 3.87 -21.56
N LEU A 230 24.61 4.08 -22.78
CA LEU A 230 23.77 5.24 -23.09
C LEU A 230 22.39 5.13 -22.41
N THR A 231 21.77 3.96 -22.51
CA THR A 231 20.50 3.70 -21.82
C THR A 231 20.68 3.69 -20.29
N GLU A 232 21.75 3.06 -19.77
CA GLU A 232 22.08 3.08 -18.34
C GLU A 232 22.19 4.52 -17.83
N GLU A 233 23.01 5.37 -18.45
CA GLU A 233 23.20 6.76 -18.04
C GLU A 233 21.91 7.58 -18.13
N ARG A 234 21.12 7.42 -19.22
CA ARG A 234 19.82 8.08 -19.39
C ARG A 234 18.88 7.81 -18.22
N PHE A 235 18.72 6.54 -17.84
CA PHE A 235 17.82 6.18 -16.76
C PHE A 235 18.37 6.47 -15.35
N CYS A 236 19.69 6.42 -15.14
CA CYS A 236 20.32 6.91 -13.91
C CYS A 236 20.06 8.41 -13.71
N ARG A 237 20.16 9.21 -14.77
CA ARG A 237 19.85 10.66 -14.72
C ARG A 237 18.35 10.90 -14.50
N LEU A 238 17.47 10.13 -15.12
CA LEU A 238 16.03 10.21 -14.90
C LEU A 238 15.68 9.92 -13.41
N ILE A 239 16.24 8.85 -12.85
CA ILE A 239 16.05 8.52 -11.42
C ILE A 239 16.58 9.65 -10.54
N ALA A 240 17.74 10.22 -10.85
CA ALA A 240 18.33 11.31 -10.08
C ALA A 240 17.46 12.57 -10.09
N SER A 241 16.90 12.94 -11.25
CA SER A 241 16.13 14.18 -11.43
C SER A 241 14.70 14.08 -10.92
N GLU A 242 14.01 12.96 -11.17
CA GLU A 242 12.56 12.84 -10.96
C GLU A 242 12.18 11.89 -9.80
N GLY A 243 13.14 11.15 -9.24
CA GLY A 243 12.87 10.12 -8.22
C GLY A 243 12.58 10.66 -6.81
N GLY A 244 12.45 11.97 -6.62
CA GLY A 244 12.08 12.58 -5.34
C GLY A 244 12.96 12.13 -4.17
N GLY A 245 12.35 11.74 -3.06
CA GLY A 245 13.02 11.25 -1.84
C GLY A 245 13.38 9.76 -1.86
N LEU A 246 13.19 9.04 -2.98
CA LEU A 246 13.53 7.62 -3.07
C LEU A 246 15.02 7.38 -2.82
N ALA A 247 15.36 6.31 -2.08
CA ALA A 247 16.75 5.97 -1.78
C ALA A 247 17.61 5.80 -3.04
N CYS A 248 17.06 5.19 -4.10
CA CYS A 248 17.74 5.07 -5.39
C CYS A 248 18.03 6.44 -6.01
N ALA A 249 17.09 7.39 -5.93
CA ALA A 249 17.30 8.75 -6.44
C ALA A 249 18.35 9.51 -5.65
N VAL A 250 18.34 9.38 -4.32
CA VAL A 250 19.38 9.96 -3.44
C VAL A 250 20.76 9.41 -3.80
N GLN A 251 20.86 8.10 -4.05
CA GLN A 251 22.10 7.47 -4.49
C GLN A 251 22.54 7.97 -5.87
N MET A 252 21.60 8.02 -6.85
CA MET A 252 21.92 8.46 -8.22
C MET A 252 22.32 9.93 -8.28
N ARG A 253 21.73 10.83 -7.48
CA ARG A 253 22.16 12.24 -7.40
C ARG A 253 23.61 12.43 -6.96
N ARG A 254 24.16 11.49 -6.17
CA ARG A 254 25.59 11.53 -5.78
C ARG A 254 26.51 11.16 -6.94
N LEU A 255 26.05 10.30 -7.86
CA LEU A 255 26.82 9.84 -9.02
C LEU A 255 26.60 10.72 -10.25
N TYR A 256 25.40 11.24 -10.40
CA TYR A 256 24.95 12.07 -11.52
C TYR A 256 24.34 13.38 -10.97
N PRO A 257 25.19 14.35 -10.57
CA PRO A 257 24.69 15.61 -10.02
C PRO A 257 23.82 16.33 -11.05
N VAL A 258 22.59 16.67 -10.65
CA VAL A 258 21.64 17.43 -11.47
C VAL A 258 22.07 18.90 -11.34
N SER A 259 22.43 19.52 -12.46
CA SER A 259 22.69 20.97 -12.51
C SER A 259 21.39 21.70 -12.21
N SER A 260 21.34 22.43 -11.10
CA SER A 260 20.22 23.29 -10.71
C SER A 260 20.00 24.44 -11.70
#